data_265b537068fcfeb9590c1ecb08159081
#
_entry.id   265b537068fcfeb9590c1ecb08159081
#
_cell.length_a   1.000
_cell.length_b   1.000
_cell.length_c   1.000
_cell.angle_alpha   90.00
_cell.angle_beta   90.00
_cell.angle_gamma   90.00
#
_symmetry.space_group_name_H-M   'P 1'
#
loop_
_entity.id
_entity.type
_entity.pdbx_description
1 polymer ?
#
loop_
_entity_poly.entity_id
_entity_poly.type
_entity_poly.pdbx_seq_one_letter_code
_entity_poly.pdbx_strand_id
1 'polypeptide(L)'
;MHAQTVLVWSNNLYHSNVGMARPYQSLKARGAKIIAVDPRETVTTQAADIHLKLLPGTDGALALSMAQVIIEEGLYDKEFCRKAYGDSKRFGRRQSDTGRI
;
A
#
# COMPACT_ATOMS: atom_id res chain seq x y z
N MET A 1 -9.47 -14.26 7.26
CA MET A 1 -8.87 -13.11 6.57
C MET A 1 -9.94 -12.41 5.74
N HIS A 2 -10.21 -11.14 5.97
CA HIS A 2 -11.34 -10.40 5.37
C HIS A 2 -10.89 -9.31 4.39
N ALA A 3 -9.62 -9.32 3.96
CA ALA A 3 -9.10 -8.33 3.05
C ALA A 3 -9.81 -8.40 1.68
N GLN A 4 -10.27 -7.27 1.19
CA GLN A 4 -10.86 -7.11 -0.15
C GLN A 4 -9.82 -6.73 -1.19
N THR A 5 -8.74 -6.10 -0.75
CA THR A 5 -7.59 -5.72 -1.60
C THR A 5 -6.32 -6.08 -0.86
N VAL A 6 -5.36 -6.64 -1.58
CA VAL A 6 -4.05 -7.02 -1.07
C VAL A 6 -2.97 -6.32 -1.87
N LEU A 7 -2.10 -5.61 -1.17
CA LEU A 7 -0.93 -4.98 -1.75
C LEU A 7 0.30 -5.84 -1.46
N VAL A 8 0.90 -6.39 -2.50
CA VAL A 8 2.14 -7.17 -2.44
C VAL A 8 3.29 -6.31 -2.91
N TRP A 9 4.12 -5.89 -1.98
CA TRP A 9 5.20 -4.95 -2.26
C TRP A 9 6.57 -5.64 -2.19
N SER A 10 7.24 -5.72 -3.33
CA SER A 10 8.58 -6.32 -3.48
C SER A 10 8.73 -7.70 -2.83
N ASN A 11 7.68 -8.51 -2.89
CA ASN A 11 7.63 -9.82 -2.26
C ASN A 11 7.30 -10.90 -3.29
N ASN A 12 8.27 -11.77 -3.58
CA ASN A 12 8.04 -12.93 -4.43
C ASN A 12 7.54 -14.09 -3.59
N LEU A 13 6.22 -14.22 -3.48
CA LEU A 13 5.53 -15.18 -2.63
C LEU A 13 5.84 -16.64 -2.97
N TYR A 14 6.21 -16.91 -4.21
CA TYR A 14 6.47 -18.28 -4.66
C TYR A 14 7.93 -18.71 -4.49
N HIS A 15 8.85 -17.77 -4.28
CA HIS A 15 10.28 -18.07 -4.13
C HIS A 15 10.85 -17.65 -2.78
N SER A 16 10.58 -16.44 -2.33
CA SER A 16 11.17 -15.88 -1.12
C SER A 16 10.29 -16.05 0.13
N ASN A 17 9.00 -16.22 -0.05
CA ASN A 17 8.05 -16.31 1.06
C ASN A 17 6.95 -17.34 0.79
N VAL A 18 7.36 -18.59 0.62
CA VAL A 18 6.49 -19.72 0.23
C VAL A 18 5.33 -19.93 1.22
N GLY A 19 5.53 -19.60 2.49
CA GLY A 19 4.48 -19.69 3.52
C GLY A 19 3.26 -18.79 3.24
N MET A 20 3.45 -17.71 2.50
CA MET A 20 2.38 -16.76 2.15
C MET A 20 1.67 -17.11 0.82
N ALA A 21 2.18 -18.07 0.06
CA ALA A 21 1.59 -18.43 -1.23
C ALA A 21 0.16 -18.95 -1.11
N ARG A 22 -0.11 -19.83 -0.13
CA ARG A 22 -1.46 -20.39 0.11
C ARG A 22 -2.46 -19.32 0.56
N PRO A 23 -2.18 -18.49 1.58
CA PRO A 23 -3.06 -17.38 1.93
C PRO A 23 -3.37 -16.45 0.77
N TYR A 24 -2.37 -16.14 -0.03
CA TYR A 24 -2.51 -15.32 -1.23
C TYR A 24 -3.47 -15.92 -2.26
N GLN A 25 -3.30 -17.20 -2.57
CA GLN A 25 -4.20 -17.92 -3.49
C GLN A 25 -5.62 -17.99 -2.95
N SER A 26 -5.79 -18.21 -1.64
CA SER A 26 -7.09 -18.22 -0.99
C SER A 26 -7.82 -16.88 -1.10
N LEU A 27 -7.11 -15.79 -0.87
CA LEU A 27 -7.66 -14.43 -1.02
C LEU A 27 -8.07 -14.15 -2.46
N LYS A 28 -7.23 -14.53 -3.41
CA LYS A 28 -7.54 -14.39 -4.83
C LYS A 28 -8.77 -15.20 -5.25
N ALA A 29 -8.89 -16.44 -4.77
CA ALA A 29 -10.04 -17.28 -5.02
C ALA A 29 -11.36 -16.72 -4.46
N ARG A 30 -11.29 -15.92 -3.39
CA ARG A 30 -12.43 -15.20 -2.82
C ARG A 30 -12.78 -13.90 -3.53
N GLY A 31 -12.09 -13.56 -4.60
CA GLY A 31 -12.32 -12.33 -5.35
C GLY A 31 -11.61 -11.08 -4.82
N ALA A 32 -10.67 -11.23 -3.90
CA ALA A 32 -9.83 -10.11 -3.47
C ALA A 32 -8.99 -9.58 -4.64
N LYS A 33 -8.90 -8.27 -4.75
CA LYS A 33 -8.07 -7.61 -5.75
C LYS A 33 -6.61 -7.60 -5.30
N ILE A 34 -5.72 -8.01 -6.18
CA ILE A 34 -4.28 -8.09 -5.91
C ILE A 34 -3.56 -7.00 -6.68
N ILE A 35 -2.82 -6.19 -5.97
CA ILE A 35 -1.93 -5.17 -6.54
C ILE A 35 -0.50 -5.56 -6.19
N ALA A 36 0.33 -5.82 -7.19
CA ALA A 36 1.73 -6.14 -6.98
C ALA A 36 2.60 -4.95 -7.36
N VAL A 37 3.53 -4.60 -6.48
CA VAL A 37 4.53 -3.56 -6.68
C VAL A 37 5.90 -4.22 -6.72
N ASP A 38 6.48 -4.32 -7.90
CA ASP A 38 7.81 -4.93 -8.09
C ASP A 38 8.42 -4.41 -9.40
N PRO A 39 9.70 -4.03 -9.42
CA PRO A 39 10.38 -3.62 -10.66
C PRO A 39 10.54 -4.77 -11.66
N ARG A 40 10.44 -6.02 -11.21
CA ARG A 40 10.58 -7.23 -12.04
C ARG A 40 9.24 -7.91 -12.29
N GLU A 41 9.16 -8.59 -13.41
CA GLU A 41 8.07 -9.53 -13.66
C GLU A 41 8.39 -10.87 -12.98
N THR A 42 7.51 -11.29 -12.07
CA THR A 42 7.60 -12.55 -11.33
C THR A 42 6.29 -13.32 -11.46
N VAL A 43 6.27 -14.57 -11.01
CA VAL A 43 5.02 -15.35 -10.95
C VAL A 43 3.97 -14.61 -10.11
N THR A 44 4.39 -13.97 -9.04
CA THR A 44 3.49 -13.16 -8.17
C THR A 44 2.89 -11.98 -8.92
N THR A 45 3.70 -11.23 -9.67
CA THR A 45 3.21 -10.06 -10.43
C THR A 45 2.34 -10.44 -11.61
N GLN A 46 2.64 -11.55 -12.28
CA GLN A 46 1.81 -12.07 -13.38
C GLN A 46 0.43 -12.53 -12.90
N ALA A 47 0.34 -13.04 -11.68
CA ALA A 47 -0.92 -13.46 -11.08
C ALA A 47 -1.72 -12.27 -10.48
N ALA A 48 -1.16 -11.08 -10.37
CA ALA A 48 -1.82 -9.90 -9.83
C ALA A 48 -2.81 -9.30 -10.83
N ASP A 49 -3.82 -8.60 -10.31
CA ASP A 49 -4.77 -7.85 -11.15
C ASP A 49 -4.14 -6.56 -11.68
N ILE A 50 -3.28 -5.94 -10.87
CA ILE A 50 -2.52 -4.74 -11.24
C ILE A 50 -1.05 -4.96 -10.88
N HIS A 51 -0.15 -4.72 -11.84
CA HIS A 51 1.29 -4.71 -11.60
C HIS A 51 1.83 -3.29 -11.76
N LEU A 52 2.30 -2.71 -10.65
CA LEU A 52 3.02 -1.44 -10.65
C LEU A 52 4.52 -1.69 -10.76
N LYS A 53 5.05 -1.52 -11.95
CA LYS A 53 6.46 -1.73 -12.24
C LYS A 53 7.25 -0.47 -11.96
N LEU A 54 7.85 -0.40 -10.78
CA LEU A 54 8.63 0.75 -10.34
C LEU A 54 10.05 0.75 -10.92
N LEU A 55 10.60 1.95 -11.06
CA LEU A 55 12.04 2.09 -11.16
C LEU A 55 12.66 1.82 -9.78
N PRO A 56 13.76 1.05 -9.69
CA PRO A 56 14.44 0.81 -8.42
C PRO A 56 14.77 2.12 -7.69
N GLY A 57 14.51 2.16 -6.39
CA GLY A 57 14.74 3.35 -5.56
C GLY A 57 13.59 4.35 -5.52
N THR A 58 12.47 4.10 -6.19
CA THR A 58 11.30 5.00 -6.20
C THR A 58 10.16 4.55 -5.29
N ASP A 59 10.38 3.56 -4.45
CA ASP A 59 9.36 3.03 -3.52
C ASP A 59 8.81 4.10 -2.59
N GLY A 60 9.66 4.95 -2.04
CA GLY A 60 9.25 6.06 -1.18
C GLY A 60 8.34 7.06 -1.89
N ALA A 61 8.62 7.37 -3.14
CA ALA A 61 7.80 8.28 -3.95
C ALA A 61 6.41 7.68 -4.21
N LEU A 62 6.32 6.38 -4.51
CA LEU A 62 5.03 5.70 -4.68
C LEU A 62 4.24 5.68 -3.37
N ALA A 63 4.87 5.34 -2.25
CA ALA A 63 4.22 5.28 -0.95
C ALA A 63 3.66 6.66 -0.55
N LEU A 64 4.41 7.72 -0.74
CA LEU A 64 3.97 9.10 -0.49
C LEU A 64 2.83 9.52 -1.41
N SER A 65 2.87 9.15 -2.69
CA SER A 65 1.80 9.44 -3.64
C SER A 65 0.49 8.74 -3.26
N MET A 66 0.57 7.48 -2.82
CA MET A 66 -0.60 6.75 -2.33
C MET A 66 -1.16 7.38 -1.07
N ALA A 67 -0.31 7.78 -0.12
CA ALA A 67 -0.72 8.47 1.10
C ALA A 67 -1.38 9.82 0.78
N GLN A 68 -0.86 10.57 -0.18
CA GLN A 68 -1.43 11.82 -0.63
C GLN A 68 -2.87 11.63 -1.14
N VAL A 69 -3.10 10.67 -2.00
CA VAL A 69 -4.44 10.36 -2.53
C VAL A 69 -5.40 9.96 -1.42
N ILE A 70 -4.95 9.11 -0.49
CA ILE A 70 -5.76 8.67 0.66
C ILE A 70 -6.18 9.87 1.52
N ILE A 71 -5.28 10.80 1.77
CA ILE A 71 -5.55 11.99 2.58
C ILE A 71 -6.45 12.97 1.83
N GLU A 72 -6.14 13.30 0.58
CA GLU A 72 -6.89 14.28 -0.21
C GLU A 72 -8.33 13.83 -0.48
N GLU A 73 -8.54 12.55 -0.74
CA GLU A 73 -9.88 12.00 -0.98
C GLU A 73 -10.59 11.56 0.30
N GLY A 74 -9.95 11.68 1.46
CA GLY A 74 -10.54 11.34 2.75
C GLY A 74 -10.87 9.85 2.92
N LEU A 75 -10.06 8.97 2.32
CA LEU A 75 -10.28 7.52 2.29
C LEU A 75 -9.81 6.80 3.57
N TYR A 76 -9.26 7.53 4.53
CA TYR A 76 -8.80 6.97 5.81
C TYR A 76 -9.91 6.98 6.87
N ASP A 77 -9.79 6.11 7.87
CA ASP A 77 -10.67 6.11 9.04
C ASP A 77 -10.36 7.31 9.94
N LYS A 78 -11.13 8.37 9.76
CA LYS A 78 -10.95 9.65 10.47
C LYS A 78 -11.15 9.49 11.98
N GLU A 79 -12.08 8.65 12.41
CA GLU A 79 -12.36 8.43 13.81
C GLU A 79 -11.22 7.69 14.51
N PHE A 80 -10.72 6.62 13.88
CA PHE A 80 -9.56 5.89 14.36
C PHE A 80 -8.32 6.77 14.45
N CYS A 81 -8.02 7.53 13.41
CA CYS A 81 -6.87 8.43 13.38
C CYS A 81 -6.96 9.51 14.46
N ARG A 82 -8.14 10.08 14.66
CA ARG A 82 -8.37 11.08 15.73
C ARG A 82 -8.15 10.49 17.12
N LYS A 83 -8.65 9.28 17.38
CA LYS A 83 -8.49 8.61 18.68
C LYS A 83 -7.04 8.22 18.94
N ALA A 84 -6.34 7.71 17.93
CA ALA A 84 -4.98 7.19 18.07
C ALA A 84 -3.90 8.28 18.08
N TYR A 85 -4.09 9.36 17.30
CA TYR A 85 -3.05 10.36 17.05
C TYR A 85 -3.44 11.80 17.34
N GLY A 86 -4.68 12.04 17.80
CA GLY A 86 -5.22 13.36 18.06
C GLY A 86 -5.78 14.04 16.81
N ASP A 87 -6.31 15.26 17.00
CA ASP A 87 -6.99 15.99 15.93
C ASP A 87 -6.02 16.37 14.80
N SER A 88 -6.46 16.20 13.56
CA SER A 88 -5.69 16.48 12.33
C SER A 88 -5.16 17.92 12.22
N LYS A 89 -5.73 18.84 13.00
CA LYS A 89 -5.21 20.21 13.13
C LYS A 89 -3.75 20.28 13.64
N ARG A 90 -3.28 19.24 14.31
CA ARG A 90 -1.88 19.12 14.73
C ARG A 90 -0.92 18.78 13.58
N PHE A 91 -1.38 18.04 12.57
CA PHE A 91 -0.59 17.69 11.39
C PHE A 91 -0.45 18.86 10.41
N GLY A 92 -1.50 19.67 10.24
CA GLY A 92 -1.48 20.84 9.36
C GLY A 92 -0.55 21.96 9.84
N ARG A 93 -0.33 22.10 11.15
CA ARG A 93 0.60 23.10 11.70
C ARG A 93 2.07 22.77 11.46
N ARG A 94 2.45 21.50 11.39
CA ARG A 94 3.84 21.11 11.12
C ARG A 94 4.24 21.30 9.66
N GLN A 95 3.30 21.19 8.73
CA GLN A 95 3.59 21.46 7.32
C GLN A 95 3.75 22.95 7.00
N SER A 96 3.06 23.83 7.72
CA SER A 96 3.21 25.27 7.53
C SER A 96 4.49 25.84 8.15
N ASP A 97 5.04 25.19 9.19
CA ASP A 97 6.30 25.60 9.82
C ASP A 97 7.56 25.16 9.05
N THR A 98 7.50 24.09 8.26
CA THR A 98 8.64 23.63 7.44
C THR A 98 8.79 24.40 6.13
N GLY A 99 7.81 25.19 5.74
CA GLY A 99 7.86 26.06 4.55
C GLY A 99 8.46 27.45 4.78
N ARG A 100 9.00 27.73 5.98
CA ARG A 100 9.55 29.05 6.37
C ARG A 100 11.04 29.03 6.64
N ILE A 101 11.77 28.20 5.96
CA ILE A 101 13.23 28.31 5.98
C ILE A 101 13.68 29.06 4.73
#